data_a3dc9c1db1929abbc00b6b02a32a414c
#
_entry.id   a3dc9c1db1929abbc00b6b02a32a414c
#
_cell.length_a   1.000
_cell.length_b   1.000
_cell.length_c   1.000
_cell.angle_alpha   90.00
_cell.angle_beta   90.00
_cell.angle_gamma   90.00
#
_symmetry.space_group_name_H-M   'P 1'
#
loop_
_entity.id
_entity.type
_entity.pdbx_description
1 polymer ?
#
loop_
_entity_poly.entity_id
_entity_poly.type
_entity_poly.pdbx_seq_one_letter_code
_entity_poly.pdbx_strand_id
1 'polypeptide(L)'
;MQSETREITRTYNGQDQIDLMEMLEDYLRCLKKYWLQLLLVLITVAAATVTYMNYTYSPVYSAKITYAVKKTGDTSVDSSLTRRLSSSVGTITDAPEFRDELSANMADSVPEKSFWFSSQYTDGANLYTISVNSGKYKYVDELLDAFQKIYPSWVDKSNGSVDLEIVDITNASATPVNEYSLIDYLVKGILAGLVIVVCLATLYVQTLHTVRKEKDMRKVTSRSCVAVIPDVKIKKRSKS
;
A
#
# COMPACT_ATOMS: atom_id res chain seq x y z
N MET A 1 18.48 -24.33 75.13
CA MET A 1 19.16 -24.01 73.83
C MET A 1 18.19 -24.13 72.75
N GLN A 2 17.46 -23.06 72.38
CA GLN A 2 16.54 -22.96 71.29
C GLN A 2 17.28 -22.32 70.13
N SER A 3 17.47 -23.08 69.05
CA SER A 3 18.00 -22.59 67.80
C SER A 3 16.85 -21.92 67.00
N GLU A 4 16.82 -20.62 66.98
CA GLU A 4 15.97 -19.81 66.17
C GLU A 4 16.37 -19.95 64.66
N THR A 5 15.63 -20.76 63.93
CA THR A 5 15.76 -20.82 62.48
C THR A 5 15.02 -19.64 61.93
N ARG A 6 15.74 -18.56 61.57
CA ARG A 6 15.17 -17.42 60.81
C ARG A 6 14.91 -17.90 59.40
N GLU A 7 13.66 -18.23 59.09
CA GLU A 7 13.16 -18.30 57.76
C GLU A 7 13.27 -16.93 57.10
N ILE A 8 14.22 -16.79 56.22
CA ILE A 8 14.32 -15.64 55.31
C ILE A 8 13.24 -15.83 54.26
N THR A 9 12.03 -15.32 54.51
CA THR A 9 10.98 -15.19 53.53
C THR A 9 11.45 -14.20 52.47
N ARG A 10 12.02 -14.70 51.39
CA ARG A 10 12.28 -13.90 50.18
C ARG A 10 10.96 -13.54 49.55
N THR A 11 10.45 -12.37 49.86
CA THR A 11 9.37 -11.76 49.05
C THR A 11 9.95 -11.42 47.69
N TYR A 12 9.70 -12.27 46.74
CA TYR A 12 10.00 -12.06 45.32
C TYR A 12 8.94 -11.08 44.79
N ASN A 13 9.12 -9.81 45.04
CA ASN A 13 8.37 -8.76 44.32
C ASN A 13 8.92 -8.67 42.91
N GLY A 14 8.52 -9.62 42.07
CA GLY A 14 8.79 -9.65 40.66
C GLY A 14 7.86 -8.68 39.88
N GLN A 15 7.92 -7.42 40.21
CA GLN A 15 7.53 -6.38 39.28
C GLN A 15 8.82 -5.92 38.57
N ASP A 16 9.14 -6.59 37.46
CA ASP A 16 9.98 -6.03 36.41
C ASP A 16 9.23 -4.84 35.81
N GLN A 17 9.22 -3.73 36.55
CA GLN A 17 8.81 -2.44 35.98
C GLN A 17 9.85 -2.14 34.89
N ILE A 18 9.40 -2.26 33.64
CA ILE A 18 10.18 -1.81 32.49
C ILE A 18 10.35 -0.30 32.68
N ASP A 19 11.57 0.13 33.04
CA ASP A 19 11.87 1.55 33.17
C ASP A 19 11.92 2.15 31.75
N LEU A 20 10.79 2.71 31.32
CA LEU A 20 10.64 3.32 30.01
C LEU A 20 11.68 4.41 29.74
N MET A 21 12.15 5.06 30.82
CA MET A 21 13.17 6.10 30.72
C MET A 21 14.54 5.51 30.40
N GLU A 22 14.88 4.37 31.01
CA GLU A 22 16.14 3.65 30.68
C GLU A 22 16.12 3.11 29.26
N MET A 23 14.98 2.54 28.83
CA MET A 23 14.80 2.13 27.42
C MET A 23 15.00 3.31 26.46
N LEU A 24 14.38 4.44 26.73
CA LEU A 24 14.50 5.62 25.88
C LEU A 24 15.95 6.12 25.78
N GLU A 25 16.67 6.15 26.90
CA GLU A 25 18.09 6.51 26.89
C GLU A 25 18.93 5.55 26.04
N ASP A 26 18.66 4.25 26.08
CA ASP A 26 19.38 3.26 25.30
C ASP A 26 19.09 3.40 23.79
N TYR A 27 17.85 3.69 23.42
CA TYR A 27 17.49 4.05 22.03
C TYR A 27 18.23 5.30 21.56
N LEU A 28 18.24 6.36 22.36
CA LEU A 28 18.95 7.61 22.02
C LEU A 28 20.46 7.40 21.88
N ARG A 29 21.06 6.56 22.72
CA ARG A 29 22.48 6.20 22.60
C ARG A 29 22.75 5.36 21.35
N CYS A 30 21.89 4.40 21.05
CA CYS A 30 21.98 3.62 19.82
C CYS A 30 21.90 4.54 18.59
N LEU A 31 20.91 5.43 18.57
CA LEU A 31 20.71 6.40 17.49
C LEU A 31 21.94 7.31 17.32
N LYS A 32 22.49 7.85 18.43
CA LYS A 32 23.67 8.72 18.39
C LYS A 32 24.94 7.99 17.97
N LYS A 33 25.08 6.70 18.33
CA LYS A 33 26.27 5.91 18.00
C LYS A 33 26.27 5.41 16.57
N TYR A 34 25.11 5.03 16.05
CA TYR A 34 24.96 4.37 14.75
C TYR A 34 24.19 5.22 13.73
N TRP A 35 24.00 6.52 13.97
CA TRP A 35 23.18 7.40 13.15
C TRP A 35 23.52 7.34 11.65
N LEU A 36 24.82 7.26 11.31
CA LEU A 36 25.26 7.18 9.92
C LEU A 36 24.84 5.84 9.26
N GLN A 37 24.94 4.73 10.00
CA GLN A 37 24.54 3.41 9.49
C GLN A 37 23.00 3.32 9.33
N LEU A 38 22.25 3.86 10.29
CA LEU A 38 20.81 3.91 10.25
C LEU A 38 20.32 4.79 9.10
N LEU A 39 20.98 5.93 8.87
CA LEU A 39 20.70 6.82 7.74
C LEU A 39 21.00 6.13 6.40
N LEU A 40 22.09 5.37 6.32
CA LEU A 40 22.43 4.61 5.11
C LEU A 40 21.38 3.53 4.83
N VAL A 41 20.90 2.82 5.85
CA VAL A 41 19.79 1.84 5.71
C VAL A 41 18.53 2.55 5.20
N LEU A 42 18.19 3.70 5.77
CA LEU A 42 17.01 4.47 5.35
C LEU A 42 17.08 4.86 3.87
N ILE A 43 18.23 5.40 3.45
CA ILE A 43 18.45 5.79 2.04
C ILE A 43 18.39 4.57 1.12
N THR A 44 19.00 3.45 1.51
CA THR A 44 18.99 2.23 0.71
C THR A 44 17.58 1.66 0.53
N VAL A 45 16.77 1.63 1.60
CA VAL A 45 15.39 1.17 1.53
C VAL A 45 14.53 2.10 0.68
N ALA A 46 14.69 3.42 0.83
CA ALA A 46 13.98 4.40 0.01
C ALA A 46 14.34 4.25 -1.49
N ALA A 47 15.61 4.13 -1.81
CA ALA A 47 16.08 3.92 -3.18
C ALA A 47 15.58 2.60 -3.77
N ALA A 48 15.62 1.51 -3.00
CA ALA A 48 15.11 0.22 -3.41
C ALA A 48 13.60 0.27 -3.69
N THR A 49 12.82 0.96 -2.84
CA THR A 49 11.38 1.14 -3.03
C THR A 49 11.08 1.90 -4.31
N VAL A 50 11.75 3.02 -4.56
CA VAL A 50 11.58 3.81 -5.78
C VAL A 50 11.95 2.99 -7.02
N THR A 51 13.06 2.28 -6.98
CA THR A 51 13.52 1.42 -8.11
C THR A 51 12.52 0.30 -8.39
N TYR A 52 12.05 -0.39 -7.35
CA TYR A 52 11.05 -1.45 -7.48
C TYR A 52 9.74 -0.93 -8.07
N MET A 53 9.25 0.19 -7.56
CA MET A 53 8.01 0.80 -8.05
C MET A 53 8.14 1.31 -9.48
N ASN A 54 9.29 1.89 -9.85
CA ASN A 54 9.55 2.29 -11.23
C ASN A 54 9.58 1.09 -12.19
N TYR A 55 10.14 -0.04 -11.75
CA TYR A 55 10.18 -1.26 -12.56
C TYR A 55 8.81 -1.91 -12.71
N THR A 56 7.96 -1.86 -11.69
CA THR A 56 6.62 -2.47 -11.69
C THR A 56 5.53 -1.53 -12.20
N TYR A 57 5.85 -0.24 -12.41
CA TYR A 57 4.90 0.73 -12.90
C TYR A 57 4.42 0.37 -14.31
N SER A 58 3.11 0.24 -14.45
CA SER A 58 2.44 0.08 -15.72
C SER A 58 1.42 1.22 -15.90
N PRO A 59 1.60 2.11 -16.86
CA PRO A 59 0.67 3.20 -17.09
C PRO A 59 -0.69 2.66 -17.52
N VAL A 60 -1.74 3.28 -17.03
CA VAL A 60 -3.13 2.96 -17.38
C VAL A 60 -3.78 4.20 -17.97
N TYR A 61 -4.25 4.08 -19.18
CA TYR A 61 -5.04 5.11 -19.86
C TYR A 61 -6.50 4.70 -19.85
N SER A 62 -7.40 5.65 -19.66
CA SER A 62 -8.84 5.38 -19.52
C SER A 62 -9.64 6.38 -20.31
N ALA A 63 -10.61 5.87 -21.07
CA ALA A 63 -11.72 6.66 -21.61
C ALA A 63 -13.01 6.21 -20.93
N LYS A 64 -14.01 7.06 -20.89
CA LYS A 64 -15.27 6.79 -20.19
C LYS A 64 -16.45 7.11 -21.08
N ILE A 65 -17.47 6.28 -20.99
CA ILE A 65 -18.77 6.53 -21.59
C ILE A 65 -19.85 6.33 -20.55
N THR A 66 -20.77 7.29 -20.47
CA THR A 66 -21.87 7.29 -19.50
C THR A 66 -23.18 7.11 -20.23
N TYR A 67 -23.95 6.13 -19.80
CA TYR A 67 -25.25 5.78 -20.34
C TYR A 67 -26.37 6.07 -19.35
N ALA A 68 -27.49 6.59 -19.90
CA ALA A 68 -28.79 6.51 -19.29
C ALA A 68 -29.58 5.36 -19.96
N VAL A 69 -30.31 4.59 -19.14
CA VAL A 69 -31.05 3.43 -19.61
C VAL A 69 -32.53 3.74 -19.59
N LYS A 70 -33.17 3.58 -20.75
CA LYS A 70 -34.61 3.70 -20.89
C LYS A 70 -35.19 2.37 -21.38
N LYS A 71 -36.40 2.05 -20.95
CA LYS A 71 -37.13 0.94 -21.54
C LYS A 71 -37.68 1.41 -22.88
N THR A 72 -37.60 0.57 -23.91
CA THR A 72 -38.08 0.94 -25.25
C THR A 72 -39.53 1.42 -25.22
N GLY A 73 -39.75 2.63 -25.71
CA GLY A 73 -41.04 3.31 -25.69
C GLY A 73 -41.35 4.10 -24.42
N ASP A 74 -40.43 4.13 -23.43
CA ASP A 74 -40.55 4.96 -22.23
C ASP A 74 -39.61 6.18 -22.30
N THR A 75 -40.06 7.29 -21.76
CA THR A 75 -39.23 8.52 -21.64
C THR A 75 -38.48 8.62 -20.33
N SER A 76 -38.84 7.78 -19.37
CA SER A 76 -38.23 7.78 -18.04
C SER A 76 -37.03 6.84 -17.95
N VAL A 77 -36.02 7.24 -17.20
CA VAL A 77 -34.83 6.40 -16.90
C VAL A 77 -35.22 5.33 -15.88
N ASP A 78 -34.93 4.07 -16.19
CA ASP A 78 -35.20 2.94 -15.29
C ASP A 78 -33.97 2.64 -14.45
N SER A 79 -34.03 3.01 -13.17
CA SER A 79 -32.92 2.83 -12.20
C SER A 79 -32.61 1.36 -11.92
N SER A 80 -33.64 0.49 -11.91
CA SER A 80 -33.44 -0.94 -11.63
C SER A 80 -32.73 -1.63 -12.80
N LEU A 81 -33.11 -1.26 -14.01
CA LEU A 81 -32.52 -1.74 -15.25
C LEU A 81 -31.08 -1.22 -15.39
N THR A 82 -30.86 0.08 -15.12
CA THR A 82 -29.54 0.69 -15.13
C THR A 82 -28.56 -0.02 -14.18
N ARG A 83 -28.97 -0.31 -12.95
CA ARG A 83 -28.17 -1.04 -11.97
C ARG A 83 -27.85 -2.46 -12.43
N ARG A 84 -28.85 -3.17 -12.99
CA ARG A 84 -28.64 -4.52 -13.53
C ARG A 84 -27.67 -4.52 -14.69
N LEU A 85 -27.82 -3.59 -15.62
CA LEU A 85 -26.89 -3.44 -16.75
C LEU A 85 -25.48 -3.11 -16.30
N SER A 86 -25.32 -2.16 -15.38
CA SER A 86 -24.00 -1.85 -14.81
C SER A 86 -23.32 -3.09 -14.23
N SER A 87 -24.06 -3.96 -13.53
CA SER A 87 -23.49 -5.20 -12.97
C SER A 87 -23.19 -6.27 -14.03
N SER A 88 -23.87 -6.24 -15.17
CA SER A 88 -23.68 -7.21 -16.27
C SER A 88 -22.55 -6.83 -17.23
N VAL A 89 -22.02 -5.60 -17.17
CA VAL A 89 -20.95 -5.14 -18.08
C VAL A 89 -19.78 -6.10 -18.10
N GLY A 90 -19.28 -6.52 -16.94
CA GLY A 90 -18.17 -7.46 -16.86
C GLY A 90 -18.47 -8.79 -17.56
N THR A 91 -19.67 -9.33 -17.37
CA THR A 91 -20.08 -10.59 -18.02
C THR A 91 -20.14 -10.46 -19.53
N ILE A 92 -20.65 -9.33 -20.05
CA ILE A 92 -20.72 -9.07 -21.49
C ILE A 92 -19.31 -8.87 -22.07
N THR A 93 -18.49 -8.03 -21.44
CA THR A 93 -17.17 -7.67 -21.96
C THR A 93 -16.12 -8.75 -21.79
N ASP A 94 -16.36 -9.75 -20.92
CA ASP A 94 -15.48 -10.91 -20.75
C ASP A 94 -15.89 -12.09 -21.67
N ALA A 95 -17.03 -11.99 -22.38
CA ALA A 95 -17.42 -13.00 -23.34
C ALA A 95 -16.43 -13.02 -24.53
N PRO A 96 -15.91 -14.20 -24.91
CA PRO A 96 -14.95 -14.31 -26.01
C PRO A 96 -15.49 -13.73 -27.32
N GLU A 97 -16.76 -14.02 -27.60
CA GLU A 97 -17.44 -13.55 -28.85
C GLU A 97 -17.52 -12.01 -28.89
N PHE A 98 -17.75 -11.35 -27.73
CA PHE A 98 -17.72 -9.90 -27.63
C PHE A 98 -16.34 -9.34 -27.92
N ARG A 99 -15.30 -9.97 -27.38
CA ARG A 99 -13.90 -9.56 -27.56
C ARG A 99 -13.44 -9.75 -29.01
N ASP A 100 -13.86 -10.84 -29.66
CA ASP A 100 -13.58 -11.10 -31.07
C ASP A 100 -14.27 -10.05 -31.96
N GLU A 101 -15.53 -9.74 -31.70
CA GLU A 101 -16.27 -8.71 -32.44
C GLU A 101 -15.68 -7.32 -32.21
N LEU A 102 -15.22 -7.02 -30.95
CA LEU A 102 -14.57 -5.78 -30.62
C LEU A 102 -13.25 -5.63 -31.39
N SER A 103 -12.42 -6.66 -31.40
CA SER A 103 -11.14 -6.64 -32.10
C SER A 103 -11.31 -6.52 -33.64
N ALA A 104 -12.35 -7.12 -34.20
CA ALA A 104 -12.67 -7.02 -35.62
C ALA A 104 -13.12 -5.60 -36.04
N ASN A 105 -13.64 -4.81 -35.12
CA ASN A 105 -14.07 -3.42 -35.35
C ASN A 105 -12.96 -2.39 -35.08
N MET A 106 -11.76 -2.82 -34.69
CA MET A 106 -10.62 -1.95 -34.49
C MET A 106 -9.72 -1.91 -35.72
N ALA A 107 -9.13 -0.75 -35.99
CA ALA A 107 -8.19 -0.56 -37.09
C ALA A 107 -6.87 -1.29 -36.91
N ASP A 108 -6.36 -1.32 -35.68
CA ASP A 108 -5.14 -2.01 -35.28
C ASP A 108 -5.47 -3.25 -34.43
N SER A 109 -4.77 -4.36 -34.64
CA SER A 109 -4.91 -5.54 -33.78
C SER A 109 -4.37 -5.24 -32.37
N VAL A 110 -5.27 -5.11 -31.41
CA VAL A 110 -4.92 -4.93 -30.00
C VAL A 110 -4.77 -6.30 -29.35
N PRO A 111 -3.67 -6.57 -28.65
CA PRO A 111 -3.55 -7.81 -27.91
C PRO A 111 -4.66 -7.96 -26.88
N GLU A 112 -5.37 -9.07 -26.89
CA GLU A 112 -6.54 -9.35 -26.05
C GLU A 112 -6.34 -9.07 -24.56
N LYS A 113 -5.12 -9.22 -24.06
CA LYS A 113 -4.76 -8.98 -22.65
C LYS A 113 -4.37 -7.53 -22.33
N SER A 114 -4.39 -6.63 -23.30
CA SER A 114 -3.92 -5.25 -23.11
C SER A 114 -5.00 -4.27 -22.70
N PHE A 115 -6.24 -4.71 -22.59
CA PHE A 115 -7.37 -3.86 -22.23
C PHE A 115 -8.34 -4.57 -21.29
N TRP A 116 -9.07 -3.79 -20.51
CA TRP A 116 -10.15 -4.26 -19.65
C TRP A 116 -11.20 -3.17 -19.45
N PHE A 117 -12.39 -3.61 -19.07
CA PHE A 117 -13.52 -2.73 -18.81
C PHE A 117 -13.84 -2.70 -17.33
N SER A 118 -14.33 -1.57 -16.86
CA SER A 118 -14.90 -1.43 -15.52
C SER A 118 -16.18 -0.59 -15.61
N SER A 119 -17.14 -0.91 -14.77
CA SER A 119 -18.42 -0.17 -14.73
C SER A 119 -18.67 0.37 -13.33
N GLN A 120 -19.28 1.53 -13.29
CA GLN A 120 -19.70 2.20 -12.06
C GLN A 120 -21.12 2.72 -12.21
N TYR A 121 -22.00 2.32 -11.30
CA TYR A 121 -23.35 2.88 -11.19
C TYR A 121 -23.32 4.12 -10.30
N THR A 122 -24.00 5.21 -10.71
CA THR A 122 -24.13 6.44 -9.95
C THR A 122 -25.53 6.54 -9.39
N ASP A 123 -25.68 6.27 -8.10
CA ASP A 123 -26.95 6.46 -7.39
C ASP A 123 -27.37 7.93 -7.47
N GLY A 124 -28.69 8.14 -7.62
CA GLY A 124 -29.29 9.49 -7.69
C GLY A 124 -29.38 10.07 -9.10
N ALA A 125 -28.41 9.82 -9.98
CA ALA A 125 -28.49 10.21 -11.38
C ALA A 125 -29.07 9.10 -12.27
N ASN A 126 -29.17 7.87 -11.77
CA ASN A 126 -29.60 6.68 -12.53
C ASN A 126 -28.80 6.48 -13.82
N LEU A 127 -27.51 6.75 -13.73
CA LEU A 127 -26.56 6.61 -14.82
C LEU A 127 -25.55 5.50 -14.48
N TYR A 128 -25.00 4.87 -15.51
CA TYR A 128 -23.83 4.04 -15.33
C TYR A 128 -22.73 4.43 -16.31
N THR A 129 -21.50 4.45 -15.78
CA THR A 129 -20.32 4.80 -16.54
C THR A 129 -19.50 3.55 -16.78
N ILE A 130 -19.13 3.32 -18.02
CA ILE A 130 -18.19 2.28 -18.40
C ILE A 130 -16.85 2.95 -18.68
N SER A 131 -15.81 2.45 -18.04
CA SER A 131 -14.43 2.88 -18.30
C SER A 131 -13.74 1.83 -19.14
N VAL A 132 -13.21 2.26 -20.25
CA VAL A 132 -12.38 1.46 -21.16
C VAL A 132 -10.93 1.74 -20.83
N ASN A 133 -10.19 0.74 -20.39
CA ASN A 133 -8.83 0.89 -19.87
C ASN A 133 -7.84 0.10 -20.73
N SER A 134 -6.66 0.70 -20.96
CA SER A 134 -5.56 0.03 -21.64
C SER A 134 -4.20 0.52 -21.13
N GLY A 135 -3.18 -0.34 -21.23
CA GLY A 135 -1.80 0.03 -20.98
C GLY A 135 -1.17 0.95 -22.04
N LYS A 136 -1.87 1.20 -23.15
CA LYS A 136 -1.38 2.03 -24.24
C LYS A 136 -2.43 3.07 -24.64
N TYR A 137 -2.05 4.35 -24.57
CA TYR A 137 -2.90 5.47 -24.94
C TYR A 137 -3.53 5.31 -26.32
N LYS A 138 -2.73 4.92 -27.32
CA LYS A 138 -3.15 4.79 -28.73
C LYS A 138 -4.40 3.91 -28.91
N TYR A 139 -4.58 2.88 -28.08
CA TYR A 139 -5.68 1.94 -28.26
C TYR A 139 -6.97 2.33 -27.55
N VAL A 140 -6.91 3.28 -26.60
CA VAL A 140 -8.07 3.56 -25.73
C VAL A 140 -9.22 4.21 -26.52
N ASP A 141 -8.92 5.18 -27.38
CA ASP A 141 -9.94 5.87 -28.16
C ASP A 141 -10.52 4.94 -29.25
N GLU A 142 -9.68 4.12 -29.91
CA GLU A 142 -10.15 3.12 -30.87
C GLU A 142 -11.05 2.05 -30.21
N LEU A 143 -10.66 1.63 -28.99
CA LEU A 143 -11.47 0.71 -28.18
C LEU A 143 -12.81 1.33 -27.79
N LEU A 144 -12.81 2.62 -27.42
CA LEU A 144 -14.04 3.33 -27.10
C LEU A 144 -14.99 3.41 -28.30
N ASP A 145 -14.47 3.76 -29.47
CA ASP A 145 -15.23 3.86 -30.70
C ASP A 145 -15.81 2.50 -31.14
N ALA A 146 -15.00 1.44 -31.07
CA ALA A 146 -15.44 0.08 -31.34
C ALA A 146 -16.51 -0.37 -30.33
N PHE A 147 -16.28 -0.09 -29.04
CA PHE A 147 -17.21 -0.41 -27.96
C PHE A 147 -18.57 0.27 -28.15
N GLN A 148 -18.60 1.55 -28.51
CA GLN A 148 -19.84 2.28 -28.75
C GLN A 148 -20.69 1.67 -29.89
N LYS A 149 -20.03 1.09 -30.89
CA LYS A 149 -20.72 0.48 -32.04
C LYS A 149 -21.37 -0.87 -31.70
N ILE A 150 -20.67 -1.69 -30.90
CA ILE A 150 -21.10 -3.07 -30.67
C ILE A 150 -21.91 -3.25 -29.38
N TYR A 151 -21.57 -2.51 -28.32
CA TYR A 151 -22.14 -2.72 -26.99
C TYR A 151 -23.66 -2.60 -26.93
N PRO A 152 -24.31 -1.62 -27.57
CA PRO A 152 -25.77 -1.54 -27.58
C PRO A 152 -26.46 -2.79 -28.14
N SER A 153 -25.93 -3.36 -29.22
CA SER A 153 -26.47 -4.57 -29.82
C SER A 153 -26.36 -5.79 -28.89
N TRP A 154 -25.29 -5.88 -28.10
CA TRP A 154 -25.10 -6.95 -27.11
C TRP A 154 -26.02 -6.80 -25.90
N VAL A 155 -26.26 -5.57 -25.46
CA VAL A 155 -27.21 -5.28 -24.38
C VAL A 155 -28.63 -5.68 -24.83
N ASP A 156 -29.01 -5.36 -26.05
CA ASP A 156 -30.33 -5.68 -26.62
C ASP A 156 -30.54 -7.21 -26.71
N LYS A 157 -29.54 -7.94 -27.18
CA LYS A 157 -29.56 -9.42 -27.22
C LYS A 157 -29.68 -10.03 -25.81
N SER A 158 -29.06 -9.42 -24.82
CA SER A 158 -28.94 -10.01 -23.46
C SER A 158 -30.11 -9.62 -22.56
N ASN A 159 -30.69 -8.46 -22.70
CA ASN A 159 -31.68 -7.88 -21.78
C ASN A 159 -33.04 -7.53 -22.42
N GLY A 160 -33.21 -7.79 -23.69
CA GLY A 160 -34.40 -7.38 -24.48
C GLY A 160 -34.33 -5.91 -24.83
N SER A 161 -35.41 -5.42 -25.47
CA SER A 161 -35.47 -4.05 -26.00
C SER A 161 -35.20 -2.97 -24.97
N VAL A 162 -33.96 -2.52 -24.96
CA VAL A 162 -33.43 -1.48 -24.05
C VAL A 162 -32.87 -0.35 -24.92
N ASP A 163 -33.23 0.87 -24.60
CA ASP A 163 -32.68 2.06 -25.24
C ASP A 163 -31.57 2.65 -24.41
N LEU A 164 -30.35 2.66 -24.94
CA LEU A 164 -29.15 3.21 -24.32
C LEU A 164 -28.88 4.61 -24.86
N GLU A 165 -29.16 5.62 -24.07
CA GLU A 165 -28.83 7.01 -24.40
C GLU A 165 -27.43 7.36 -23.85
N ILE A 166 -26.54 7.81 -24.73
CA ILE A 166 -25.23 8.31 -24.34
C ILE A 166 -25.39 9.71 -23.75
N VAL A 167 -25.02 9.87 -22.47
CA VAL A 167 -25.12 11.13 -21.77
C VAL A 167 -23.81 11.90 -21.84
N ASP A 168 -22.69 11.19 -21.73
CA ASP A 168 -21.36 11.81 -21.74
C ASP A 168 -20.31 10.84 -22.29
N ILE A 169 -19.33 11.40 -22.97
CA ILE A 169 -18.15 10.69 -23.46
C ILE A 169 -16.92 11.50 -23.05
N THR A 170 -16.06 10.86 -22.30
CA THR A 170 -14.75 11.41 -21.93
C THR A 170 -13.67 10.62 -22.65
N ASN A 171 -13.02 11.21 -23.64
CA ASN A 171 -11.90 10.61 -24.36
C ASN A 171 -10.68 10.40 -23.46
N ALA A 172 -9.78 9.53 -23.87
CA ALA A 172 -8.56 9.27 -23.12
C ALA A 172 -7.70 10.54 -22.98
N SER A 173 -7.13 10.73 -21.82
CA SER A 173 -6.09 11.73 -21.60
C SER A 173 -4.72 11.12 -21.94
N ALA A 174 -3.83 11.93 -22.51
CA ALA A 174 -2.44 11.56 -22.72
C ALA A 174 -1.69 11.28 -21.40
N THR A 175 -2.22 11.77 -20.27
CA THR A 175 -1.73 11.46 -18.94
C THR A 175 -2.38 10.18 -18.40
N PRO A 176 -1.59 9.21 -17.89
CA PRO A 176 -2.14 7.99 -17.29
C PRO A 176 -3.02 8.32 -16.08
N VAL A 177 -4.09 7.56 -15.87
CA VAL A 177 -4.97 7.73 -14.69
C VAL A 177 -4.24 7.39 -13.38
N ASN A 178 -3.26 6.48 -13.45
CA ASN A 178 -2.39 6.11 -12.35
C ASN A 178 -1.02 6.77 -12.47
N GLU A 179 -0.96 8.10 -12.49
CA GLU A 179 0.30 8.83 -12.63
C GLU A 179 1.38 8.32 -11.68
N TYR A 180 2.61 8.20 -12.22
CA TYR A 180 3.77 7.86 -11.42
C TYR A 180 4.20 9.08 -10.61
N SER A 181 3.98 9.04 -9.30
CA SER A 181 4.44 10.07 -8.36
C SER A 181 5.70 9.59 -7.64
N LEU A 182 6.86 10.08 -8.09
CA LEU A 182 8.14 9.78 -7.44
C LEU A 182 8.14 10.20 -5.96
N ILE A 183 7.49 11.32 -5.64
CA ILE A 183 7.41 11.83 -4.27
C ILE A 183 6.63 10.86 -3.37
N ASP A 184 5.48 10.34 -3.84
CA ASP A 184 4.67 9.40 -3.06
C ASP A 184 5.43 8.09 -2.78
N TYR A 185 6.17 7.58 -3.76
CA TYR A 185 6.97 6.37 -3.57
C TYR A 185 8.17 6.60 -2.67
N LEU A 186 8.79 7.78 -2.74
CA LEU A 186 9.87 8.16 -1.85
C LEU A 186 9.37 8.27 -0.40
N VAL A 187 8.22 8.89 -0.16
CA VAL A 187 7.60 8.98 1.17
C VAL A 187 7.26 7.59 1.71
N LYS A 188 6.68 6.71 0.89
CA LYS A 188 6.40 5.32 1.28
C LYS A 188 7.69 4.56 1.61
N GLY A 189 8.75 4.76 0.82
CA GLY A 189 10.07 4.17 1.07
C GLY A 189 10.71 4.65 2.37
N ILE A 190 10.62 5.94 2.67
CA ILE A 190 11.11 6.52 3.93
C ILE A 190 10.33 5.94 5.12
N LEU A 191 9.00 5.85 5.03
CA LEU A 191 8.16 5.26 6.08
C LEU A 191 8.54 3.79 6.34
N ALA A 192 8.67 2.99 5.29
CA ALA A 192 9.11 1.60 5.41
C ALA A 192 10.51 1.50 6.02
N GLY A 193 11.44 2.38 5.59
CA GLY A 193 12.79 2.46 6.13
C GLY A 193 12.82 2.81 7.62
N LEU A 194 11.97 3.74 8.07
CA LEU A 194 11.83 4.09 9.49
C LEU A 194 11.38 2.90 10.33
N VAL A 195 10.42 2.10 9.86
CA VAL A 195 9.99 0.88 10.55
C VAL A 195 11.16 -0.09 10.69
N ILE A 196 11.94 -0.31 9.63
CA ILE A 196 13.12 -1.19 9.67
C ILE A 196 14.16 -0.65 10.64
N VAL A 197 14.44 0.65 10.64
CA VAL A 197 15.38 1.29 11.58
C VAL A 197 14.94 1.09 13.02
N VAL A 198 13.66 1.26 13.34
CA VAL A 198 13.12 1.02 14.68
C VAL A 198 13.26 -0.45 15.07
N CYS A 199 12.94 -1.38 14.19
CA CYS A 199 13.12 -2.81 14.45
C CYS A 199 14.59 -3.17 14.71
N LEU A 200 15.52 -2.67 13.90
CA LEU A 200 16.96 -2.91 14.10
C LEU A 200 17.46 -2.29 15.41
N ALA A 201 17.03 -1.08 15.74
CA ALA A 201 17.37 -0.43 17.00
C ALA A 201 16.85 -1.24 18.21
N THR A 202 15.62 -1.76 18.13
CA THR A 202 15.02 -2.60 19.17
C THR A 202 15.82 -3.90 19.35
N LEU A 203 16.12 -4.60 18.27
CA LEU A 203 16.92 -5.82 18.33
C LEU A 203 18.32 -5.53 18.93
N TYR A 204 18.95 -4.42 18.53
CA TYR A 204 20.24 -4.03 19.06
C TYR A 204 20.17 -3.74 20.57
N VAL A 205 19.17 -2.98 21.02
CA VAL A 205 18.99 -2.68 22.46
C VAL A 205 18.74 -3.96 23.26
N GLN A 206 17.94 -4.89 22.73
CA GLN A 206 17.66 -6.18 23.40
C GLN A 206 18.89 -7.10 23.48
N THR A 207 19.78 -7.05 22.48
CA THR A 207 21.01 -7.87 22.47
C THR A 207 22.13 -7.29 23.32
N LEU A 208 22.03 -6.03 23.73
CA LEU A 208 23.01 -5.38 24.61
C LEU A 208 22.85 -5.83 26.06
N HIS A 209 23.44 -6.96 26.41
CA HIS A 209 23.60 -7.41 27.81
C HIS A 209 24.70 -6.61 28.51
N THR A 210 24.58 -5.29 28.53
CA THR A 210 25.60 -4.45 29.23
C THR A 210 25.15 -4.23 30.64
N VAL A 211 25.89 -4.83 31.58
CA VAL A 211 25.75 -4.58 33.02
C VAL A 211 26.18 -3.15 33.30
N ARG A 212 25.27 -2.24 33.57
CA ARG A 212 25.57 -0.80 33.79
C ARG A 212 25.37 -0.35 35.20
N LYS A 213 24.52 -1.03 35.94
CA LYS A 213 24.17 -0.70 37.32
C LYS A 213 24.40 -1.91 38.23
N GLU A 214 24.62 -1.66 39.49
CA GLU A 214 24.70 -2.72 40.50
C GLU A 214 23.48 -3.65 40.47
N LYS A 215 22.30 -3.11 40.16
CA LYS A 215 21.05 -3.91 39.98
C LYS A 215 21.16 -4.95 38.86
N ASP A 216 21.82 -4.62 37.77
CA ASP A 216 22.00 -5.52 36.63
C ASP A 216 22.95 -6.66 36.96
N MET A 217 24.01 -6.36 37.74
CA MET A 217 24.92 -7.38 38.27
C MET A 217 24.17 -8.37 39.16
N ARG A 218 23.31 -7.89 40.04
CA ARG A 218 22.51 -8.77 40.91
C ARG A 218 21.55 -9.67 40.12
N LYS A 219 20.97 -9.18 39.02
CA LYS A 219 20.09 -9.97 38.12
C LYS A 219 20.89 -11.10 37.44
N VAL A 220 22.07 -10.81 36.94
CA VAL A 220 22.88 -11.76 36.15
C VAL A 220 23.67 -12.73 37.03
N THR A 221 24.22 -12.29 38.14
CA THR A 221 25.14 -13.12 38.97
C THR A 221 24.52 -13.65 40.24
N SER A 222 23.30 -13.20 40.60
CA SER A 222 22.64 -13.48 41.89
C SER A 222 23.51 -13.12 43.12
N ARG A 223 24.58 -12.38 42.93
CA ARG A 223 25.53 -11.97 44.01
C ARG A 223 25.45 -10.46 44.22
N SER A 224 25.68 -10.03 45.45
CA SER A 224 25.80 -8.60 45.77
C SER A 224 27.13 -8.04 45.25
N CYS A 225 27.08 -6.85 44.65
CA CYS A 225 28.27 -6.14 44.21
C CYS A 225 29.06 -5.68 45.44
N VAL A 226 30.35 -6.03 45.49
CA VAL A 226 31.22 -5.72 46.64
C VAL A 226 31.92 -4.37 46.45
N ALA A 227 32.21 -3.99 45.23
CA ALA A 227 32.83 -2.71 44.90
C ALA A 227 32.48 -2.26 43.46
N VAL A 228 32.36 -0.95 43.27
CA VAL A 228 32.21 -0.32 41.95
C VAL A 228 33.50 0.48 41.69
N ILE A 229 34.20 0.13 40.63
CA ILE A 229 35.37 0.89 40.19
C ILE A 229 34.83 2.05 39.31
N PRO A 230 35.02 3.31 39.73
CA PRO A 230 34.60 4.45 38.96
C PRO A 230 35.39 4.53 37.63
N ASP A 231 34.72 4.89 36.57
CA ASP A 231 35.33 5.09 35.24
C ASP A 231 36.31 6.29 35.30
N VAL A 232 37.61 6.00 35.39
CA VAL A 232 38.65 7.03 35.44
C VAL A 232 38.93 7.47 34.00
N LYS A 233 38.41 8.65 33.62
CA LYS A 233 38.79 9.28 32.37
C LYS A 233 40.28 9.60 32.37
N ILE A 234 41.09 8.74 31.76
CA ILE A 234 42.50 9.00 31.53
C ILE A 234 42.61 10.17 30.57
N LYS A 235 42.90 11.38 31.07
CA LYS A 235 43.25 12.52 30.25
C LYS A 235 44.54 12.16 29.49
N LYS A 236 44.42 11.92 28.17
CA LYS A 236 45.61 11.82 27.31
C LYS A 236 46.40 13.11 27.47
N ARG A 237 47.56 13.01 28.09
CA ARG A 237 48.56 14.10 28.13
C ARG A 237 48.95 14.42 26.68
N SER A 238 48.57 15.61 26.21
CA SER A 238 49.09 16.20 24.99
C SER A 238 50.63 16.28 25.15
N LYS A 239 51.35 15.57 24.29
CA LYS A 239 52.80 15.77 24.16
C LYS A 239 52.97 17.14 23.48
N SER A 240 53.56 18.06 24.22
CA SER A 240 54.18 19.30 23.79
C SER A 240 55.40 19.00 22.93
#